data_72e1bc114e49891e6e6d97f8cb217986
#
_entry.id   72e1bc114e49891e6e6d97f8cb217986
#
_cell.length_a   1.000
_cell.length_b   1.000
_cell.length_c   1.000
_cell.angle_alpha   90.00
_cell.angle_beta   90.00
_cell.angle_gamma   90.00
#
_symmetry.space_group_name_H-M   'P 1'
#
loop_
_entity.id
_entity.type
_entity.pdbx_description
1 polymer ?
#
loop_
_entity_poly.entity_id
_entity_poly.type
_entity_poly.pdbx_seq_one_letter_code
_entity_poly.pdbx_strand_id
1 'polypeptide(L)'
;MFNKIYDWLKNFIRNNLKGLIILIGIIFLCFYKIPYVIYTPGGSINLNNRVEITNENKISGSYYMNYVSVMKANVPAIVLSLFVPNWDIYNEEDITGLDYKTLFKIEQIDLKNSIYLASLNAYRKAGKTINVTLEKPYVTLVSEESKTNLLVLDEIISIDGKKFTKLSEFQEYISSLDFDDKVTFVVKENGKEKEKYAYVINLEGEKKVGISIVTEYDFESDPKLEMKTKASEAGSSGGLMLSLEIYDKLTSKDLSHGKKVMGTGTIDEDGNIGAIGGVKYKMLGAQKDGADIFFVPKENYDEAKKVYKKNNLSFELVM
;
A
#
# COMPACT_ATOMS: atom_id res chain seq x y z
N MET A 1 -16.98 51.04 -21.60
CA MET A 1 -17.22 49.85 -20.73
C MET A 1 -15.94 49.47 -20.00
N PHE A 2 -14.82 49.21 -20.66
CA PHE A 2 -13.55 48.79 -20.10
C PHE A 2 -13.00 49.74 -19.01
N ASN A 3 -13.00 51.08 -19.24
CA ASN A 3 -12.49 52.05 -18.27
C ASN A 3 -13.28 52.03 -16.95
N LYS A 4 -14.62 51.85 -17.00
CA LYS A 4 -15.45 51.75 -15.80
C LYS A 4 -15.12 50.52 -14.96
N ILE A 5 -14.86 49.38 -15.63
CA ILE A 5 -14.46 48.11 -14.97
C ILE A 5 -13.06 48.27 -14.34
N TYR A 6 -12.15 48.91 -15.06
CA TYR A 6 -10.79 49.19 -14.56
C TYR A 6 -10.81 50.06 -13.32
N ASP A 7 -11.54 51.20 -13.36
CA ASP A 7 -11.65 52.12 -12.25
C ASP A 7 -12.32 51.47 -11.03
N TRP A 8 -13.34 50.64 -11.26
CA TRP A 8 -14.00 49.88 -10.19
C TRP A 8 -13.02 48.89 -9.56
N LEU A 9 -12.29 48.06 -10.35
CA LEU A 9 -11.29 47.12 -9.88
C LEU A 9 -10.17 47.82 -9.10
N LYS A 10 -9.65 48.93 -9.61
CA LYS A 10 -8.61 49.74 -8.96
C LYS A 10 -9.07 50.22 -7.60
N ASN A 11 -10.26 50.78 -7.51
CA ASN A 11 -10.85 51.28 -6.26
C ASN A 11 -11.15 50.10 -5.30
N PHE A 12 -11.68 49.01 -5.78
CA PHE A 12 -11.91 47.82 -4.98
C PHE A 12 -10.61 47.27 -4.36
N ILE A 13 -9.56 47.10 -5.16
CA ILE A 13 -8.25 46.64 -4.69
C ILE A 13 -7.68 47.64 -3.66
N ARG A 14 -7.72 48.93 -3.95
CA ARG A 14 -7.17 49.96 -3.06
C ARG A 14 -7.90 49.99 -1.70
N ASN A 15 -9.21 49.86 -1.72
CA ASN A 15 -10.04 49.95 -0.50
C ASN A 15 -9.97 48.64 0.32
N ASN A 16 -9.67 47.52 -0.31
CA ASN A 16 -9.62 46.20 0.34
C ASN A 16 -8.21 45.59 0.38
N LEU A 17 -7.16 46.38 0.13
CA LEU A 17 -5.78 45.87 -0.04
C LEU A 17 -5.32 44.98 1.11
N LYS A 18 -5.57 45.40 2.36
CA LYS A 18 -5.21 44.60 3.56
C LYS A 18 -5.94 43.27 3.60
N GLY A 19 -7.24 43.27 3.32
CA GLY A 19 -8.04 42.05 3.27
C GLY A 19 -7.61 41.12 2.15
N LEU A 20 -7.26 41.66 0.97
CA LEU A 20 -6.75 40.87 -0.16
C LEU A 20 -5.39 40.25 0.16
N ILE A 21 -4.48 40.94 0.81
CA ILE A 21 -3.18 40.40 1.24
C ILE A 21 -3.38 39.28 2.24
N ILE A 22 -4.28 39.44 3.22
CA ILE A 22 -4.60 38.38 4.19
C ILE A 22 -5.20 37.16 3.47
N LEU A 23 -6.13 37.40 2.55
CA LEU A 23 -6.76 36.30 1.76
C LEU A 23 -5.73 35.54 0.93
N ILE A 24 -4.82 36.26 0.25
CA ILE A 24 -3.73 35.60 -0.52
C ILE A 24 -2.83 34.82 0.42
N GLY A 25 -2.50 35.35 1.58
CA GLY A 25 -1.72 34.66 2.61
C GLY A 25 -2.40 33.36 3.08
N ILE A 26 -3.70 33.40 3.35
CA ILE A 26 -4.48 32.21 3.73
C ILE A 26 -4.49 31.19 2.58
N ILE A 27 -4.74 31.63 1.36
CA ILE A 27 -4.71 30.76 0.18
C ILE A 27 -3.33 30.12 0.03
N PHE A 28 -2.25 30.90 0.16
CA PHE A 28 -0.90 30.37 0.13
C PHE A 28 -0.69 29.27 1.19
N LEU A 29 -1.07 29.53 2.44
CA LEU A 29 -0.96 28.53 3.53
C LEU A 29 -1.80 27.28 3.28
N CYS A 30 -2.93 27.37 2.59
CA CYS A 30 -3.76 26.23 2.23
C CYS A 30 -3.09 25.31 1.18
N PHE A 31 -2.36 25.91 0.24
CA PHE A 31 -1.72 25.17 -0.85
C PHE A 31 -0.26 24.82 -0.58
N TYR A 32 0.40 25.50 0.34
CA TYR A 32 1.78 25.21 0.72
C TYR A 32 1.86 23.86 1.42
N LYS A 33 2.52 22.88 0.78
CA LYS A 33 2.75 21.54 1.34
C LYS A 33 4.01 21.57 2.19
N ILE A 34 3.94 20.97 3.35
CA ILE A 34 5.05 20.84 4.30
C ILE A 34 5.47 19.36 4.37
N PRO A 35 6.72 19.05 4.80
CA PRO A 35 7.25 17.68 4.81
C PRO A 35 6.66 16.84 5.96
N TYR A 36 5.32 16.85 6.07
CA TYR A 36 4.55 16.06 7.03
C TYR A 36 3.39 15.38 6.34
N VAL A 37 2.99 14.26 6.88
CA VAL A 37 1.78 13.53 6.52
C VAL A 37 0.87 13.39 7.74
N ILE A 38 -0.43 13.40 7.50
CA ILE A 38 -1.44 13.22 8.55
C ILE A 38 -2.14 11.89 8.29
N TYR A 39 -2.06 11.00 9.27
CA TYR A 39 -2.76 9.73 9.28
C TYR A 39 -4.08 9.89 10.01
N THR A 40 -5.16 9.44 9.38
CA THR A 40 -6.50 9.55 9.93
C THR A 40 -7.24 8.22 9.79
N PRO A 41 -8.28 7.97 10.63
CA PRO A 41 -9.16 6.85 10.39
C PRO A 41 -9.69 6.89 8.95
N GLY A 42 -9.45 5.81 8.22
CA GLY A 42 -9.95 5.67 6.87
C GLY A 42 -11.40 5.18 6.87
N GLY A 43 -11.65 4.18 6.07
CA GLY A 43 -12.94 3.50 5.97
C GLY A 43 -12.73 2.06 5.52
N SER A 44 -13.77 1.50 4.94
CA SER A 44 -13.77 0.15 4.40
C SER A 44 -14.12 0.15 2.91
N ILE A 45 -13.50 -0.72 2.16
CA ILE A 45 -13.75 -0.94 0.73
C ILE A 45 -14.51 -2.26 0.60
N ASN A 46 -15.75 -2.21 0.13
CA ASN A 46 -16.55 -3.40 -0.16
C ASN A 46 -15.94 -4.16 -1.34
N LEU A 47 -15.47 -5.38 -1.11
CA LEU A 47 -14.78 -6.18 -2.10
C LEU A 47 -15.74 -6.79 -3.13
N ASN A 48 -17.00 -7.01 -2.78
CA ASN A 48 -18.00 -7.50 -3.74
C ASN A 48 -18.16 -6.58 -4.97
N ASN A 49 -17.92 -5.27 -4.78
CA ASN A 49 -17.96 -4.28 -5.87
C ASN A 49 -16.63 -4.16 -6.63
N ARG A 50 -15.62 -4.90 -6.21
CA ARG A 50 -14.24 -4.80 -6.71
C ARG A 50 -13.74 -6.07 -7.38
N VAL A 51 -14.22 -7.21 -6.92
CA VAL A 51 -13.83 -8.54 -7.38
C VAL A 51 -14.96 -9.10 -8.24
N GLU A 52 -14.70 -9.34 -9.51
CA GLU A 52 -15.63 -9.98 -10.44
C GLU A 52 -15.02 -11.29 -10.95
N ILE A 53 -15.75 -12.39 -10.83
CA ILE A 53 -15.31 -13.70 -11.29
C ILE A 53 -16.36 -14.29 -12.24
N THR A 54 -15.93 -14.83 -13.37
CA THR A 54 -16.86 -15.47 -14.30
C THR A 54 -17.54 -16.66 -13.64
N ASN A 55 -18.89 -16.68 -13.65
CA ASN A 55 -19.71 -17.71 -13.00
C ASN A 55 -19.50 -17.79 -11.48
N GLU A 56 -19.31 -16.65 -10.82
CA GLU A 56 -19.13 -16.58 -9.36
C GLU A 56 -20.32 -17.11 -8.57
N ASN A 57 -20.04 -17.64 -7.39
CA ASN A 57 -21.06 -17.99 -6.41
C ASN A 57 -21.54 -16.75 -5.65
N LYS A 58 -22.80 -16.77 -5.22
CA LYS A 58 -23.34 -15.71 -4.37
C LYS A 58 -22.85 -15.90 -2.94
N ILE A 59 -22.42 -14.80 -2.35
CA ILE A 59 -22.02 -14.69 -0.94
C ILE A 59 -23.18 -14.04 -0.18
N SER A 60 -23.58 -14.60 0.98
CA SER A 60 -24.73 -14.08 1.76
C SER A 60 -24.37 -12.82 2.56
N GLY A 61 -23.11 -12.70 3.02
CA GLY A 61 -22.58 -11.51 3.68
C GLY A 61 -21.69 -10.68 2.76
N SER A 62 -20.67 -10.07 3.31
CA SER A 62 -19.76 -9.21 2.54
C SER A 62 -18.40 -9.06 3.22
N TYR A 63 -17.35 -9.00 2.40
CA TYR A 63 -16.00 -8.76 2.86
C TYR A 63 -15.55 -7.34 2.54
N TYR A 64 -14.78 -6.76 3.45
CA TYR A 64 -14.26 -5.42 3.30
C TYR A 64 -12.79 -5.38 3.72
N MET A 65 -11.96 -4.75 2.94
CA MET A 65 -10.62 -4.36 3.39
C MET A 65 -10.65 -2.95 3.99
N ASN A 66 -9.97 -2.76 5.12
CA ASN A 66 -9.89 -1.49 5.80
C ASN A 66 -8.58 -0.76 5.44
N TYR A 67 -8.67 0.55 5.27
CA TYR A 67 -7.54 1.38 4.89
C TYR A 67 -7.30 2.53 5.87
N VAL A 68 -6.08 3.05 5.86
CA VAL A 68 -5.69 4.29 6.52
C VAL A 68 -5.80 5.42 5.51
N SER A 69 -6.40 6.54 5.89
CA SER A 69 -6.38 7.72 5.05
C SER A 69 -5.11 8.53 5.38
N VAL A 70 -4.28 8.75 4.36
CA VAL A 70 -3.03 9.51 4.49
C VAL A 70 -3.11 10.73 3.60
N MET A 71 -2.86 11.90 4.15
CA MET A 71 -2.85 13.14 3.40
C MET A 71 -1.55 13.91 3.63
N LYS A 72 -1.02 14.52 2.57
CA LYS A 72 0.11 15.45 2.70
C LYS A 72 -0.33 16.71 3.43
N ALA A 73 0.38 17.06 4.49
CA ALA A 73 -0.01 18.16 5.37
C ALA A 73 0.15 19.55 4.72
N ASN A 74 -0.74 20.46 5.11
CA ASN A 74 -0.61 21.89 4.94
C ASN A 74 -0.89 22.56 6.29
N VAL A 75 -0.63 23.84 6.41
CA VAL A 75 -0.77 24.56 7.71
C VAL A 75 -2.19 24.43 8.30
N PRO A 76 -3.29 24.66 7.56
CA PRO A 76 -4.63 24.43 8.09
C PRO A 76 -4.90 23.02 8.56
N ALA A 77 -4.41 21.99 7.83
CA ALA A 77 -4.61 20.60 8.19
C ALA A 77 -3.87 20.24 9.50
N ILE A 78 -2.66 20.77 9.72
CA ILE A 78 -1.96 20.62 11.01
C ILE A 78 -2.73 21.27 12.14
N VAL A 79 -3.19 22.51 11.94
CA VAL A 79 -3.99 23.19 12.98
C VAL A 79 -5.26 22.39 13.29
N LEU A 80 -5.93 21.87 12.26
CA LEU A 80 -7.14 21.05 12.43
C LEU A 80 -6.85 19.75 13.19
N SER A 81 -5.71 19.11 12.92
CA SER A 81 -5.35 17.85 13.60
C SER A 81 -5.18 17.99 15.12
N LEU A 82 -4.91 19.18 15.64
CA LEU A 82 -4.85 19.43 17.08
C LEU A 82 -6.22 19.33 17.76
N PHE A 83 -7.31 19.46 17.02
CA PHE A 83 -8.67 19.46 17.53
C PHE A 83 -9.47 18.21 17.13
N VAL A 84 -9.03 17.49 16.08
CA VAL A 84 -9.73 16.31 15.59
C VAL A 84 -9.07 15.05 16.16
N PRO A 85 -9.80 14.25 16.96
CA PRO A 85 -9.25 13.03 17.54
C PRO A 85 -8.77 12.04 16.48
N ASN A 86 -7.67 11.34 16.79
CA ASN A 86 -7.08 10.31 15.92
C ASN A 86 -6.57 10.82 14.56
N TRP A 87 -6.23 12.10 14.48
CA TRP A 87 -5.43 12.66 13.41
C TRP A 87 -4.00 12.80 13.92
N ASP A 88 -3.10 11.94 13.47
CA ASP A 88 -1.73 11.91 13.96
C ASP A 88 -0.79 12.41 12.86
N ILE A 89 0.14 13.29 13.25
CA ILE A 89 1.10 13.92 12.34
C ILE A 89 2.41 13.15 12.41
N TYR A 90 2.96 12.83 11.25
CA TYR A 90 4.27 12.18 11.11
C TYR A 90 5.15 13.00 10.16
N ASN A 91 6.45 13.05 10.43
CA ASN A 91 7.41 13.59 9.48
C ASN A 91 7.52 12.60 8.29
N GLU A 92 7.52 13.11 7.07
CA GLU A 92 7.58 12.32 5.85
C GLU A 92 8.88 11.50 5.77
N GLU A 93 10.02 12.08 6.19
CA GLU A 93 11.33 11.43 6.17
C GLU A 93 11.49 10.36 7.26
N ASP A 94 10.86 10.53 8.42
CA ASP A 94 10.99 9.59 9.55
C ASP A 94 10.30 8.24 9.28
N ILE A 95 9.42 8.17 8.27
CA ILE A 95 8.66 6.95 7.97
C ILE A 95 9.53 5.94 7.22
N THR A 96 10.23 6.37 6.17
CA THR A 96 10.99 5.47 5.29
C THR A 96 12.27 6.09 4.71
N GLY A 97 12.58 7.34 5.01
CA GLY A 97 13.65 8.09 4.33
C GLY A 97 13.36 8.44 2.86
N LEU A 98 12.14 8.15 2.37
CA LEU A 98 11.72 8.37 0.99
C LEU A 98 10.69 9.49 0.90
N ASP A 99 10.68 10.20 -0.22
CA ASP A 99 9.60 11.16 -0.48
C ASP A 99 8.26 10.47 -0.72
N TYR A 100 7.17 11.16 -0.38
CA TYR A 100 5.82 10.61 -0.46
C TYR A 100 5.45 10.03 -1.84
N LYS A 101 5.93 10.63 -2.93
CA LYS A 101 5.62 10.17 -4.29
C LYS A 101 6.30 8.83 -4.59
N THR A 102 7.54 8.68 -4.16
CA THR A 102 8.31 7.43 -4.31
C THR A 102 7.69 6.33 -3.46
N LEU A 103 7.41 6.63 -2.18
CA LEU A 103 6.72 5.70 -1.29
C LEU A 103 5.37 5.25 -1.85
N PHE A 104 4.55 6.18 -2.35
CA PHE A 104 3.25 5.84 -2.92
C PHE A 104 3.35 4.93 -4.15
N LYS A 105 4.39 5.07 -4.98
CA LYS A 105 4.64 4.15 -6.09
C LYS A 105 5.03 2.75 -5.63
N ILE A 106 5.86 2.64 -4.59
CA ILE A 106 6.20 1.34 -3.98
C ILE A 106 4.94 0.66 -3.47
N GLU A 107 4.13 1.37 -2.71
CA GLU A 107 2.86 0.88 -2.18
C GLU A 107 1.86 0.47 -3.29
N GLN A 108 1.92 1.10 -4.48
CA GLN A 108 1.13 0.66 -5.63
C GLN A 108 1.64 -0.67 -6.22
N ILE A 109 2.97 -0.89 -6.23
CA ILE A 109 3.57 -2.18 -6.61
C ILE A 109 3.15 -3.25 -5.59
N ASP A 110 3.22 -2.93 -4.29
CA ASP A 110 2.78 -3.80 -3.21
C ASP A 110 1.31 -4.19 -3.32
N LEU A 111 0.43 -3.24 -3.71
CA LEU A 111 -0.98 -3.54 -3.95
C LEU A 111 -1.16 -4.58 -5.07
N LYS A 112 -0.46 -4.43 -6.19
CA LYS A 112 -0.54 -5.38 -7.31
C LYS A 112 0.00 -6.75 -6.94
N ASN A 113 1.13 -6.79 -6.24
CA ASN A 113 1.68 -8.01 -5.68
C ASN A 113 0.67 -8.70 -4.74
N SER A 114 0.07 -7.95 -3.83
CA SER A 114 -0.93 -8.46 -2.89
C SER A 114 -2.19 -9.01 -3.57
N ILE A 115 -2.65 -8.37 -4.65
CA ILE A 115 -3.77 -8.87 -5.46
C ILE A 115 -3.40 -10.22 -6.08
N TYR A 116 -2.20 -10.35 -6.66
CA TYR A 116 -1.74 -11.62 -7.21
C TYR A 116 -1.64 -12.70 -6.12
N LEU A 117 -0.99 -12.43 -4.99
CA LEU A 117 -0.81 -13.41 -3.92
C LEU A 117 -2.15 -13.84 -3.30
N ALA A 118 -3.08 -12.92 -3.11
CA ALA A 118 -4.43 -13.23 -2.65
C ALA A 118 -5.17 -14.14 -3.64
N SER A 119 -5.06 -13.82 -4.94
CA SER A 119 -5.66 -14.62 -6.02
C SER A 119 -5.03 -15.99 -6.10
N LEU A 120 -3.70 -16.08 -6.06
CA LEU A 120 -2.95 -17.34 -6.09
C LEU A 120 -3.42 -18.28 -4.98
N ASN A 121 -3.49 -17.78 -3.75
CA ASN A 121 -3.93 -18.58 -2.59
C ASN A 121 -5.38 -19.02 -2.70
N ALA A 122 -6.28 -18.12 -3.11
CA ALA A 122 -7.69 -18.45 -3.26
C ALA A 122 -7.94 -19.49 -4.36
N TYR A 123 -7.31 -19.32 -5.54
CA TYR A 123 -7.44 -20.24 -6.65
C TYR A 123 -6.84 -21.61 -6.33
N ARG A 124 -5.64 -21.64 -5.74
CA ARG A 124 -4.99 -22.89 -5.29
C ARG A 124 -5.87 -23.64 -4.31
N LYS A 125 -6.45 -22.97 -3.29
CA LYS A 125 -7.36 -23.59 -2.31
C LYS A 125 -8.70 -24.03 -2.91
N ALA A 126 -9.18 -23.36 -3.95
CA ALA A 126 -10.39 -23.72 -4.69
C ALA A 126 -10.15 -24.80 -5.77
N GLY A 127 -8.90 -25.26 -5.98
CA GLY A 127 -8.54 -26.21 -7.05
C GLY A 127 -8.73 -25.63 -8.45
N LYS A 128 -8.51 -24.33 -8.61
CA LYS A 128 -8.63 -23.59 -9.86
C LYS A 128 -7.26 -23.14 -10.37
N THR A 129 -7.19 -22.71 -11.62
CA THR A 129 -5.94 -22.37 -12.30
C THR A 129 -5.67 -20.87 -12.28
N ILE A 130 -4.41 -20.51 -12.04
CA ILE A 130 -3.88 -19.16 -12.19
C ILE A 130 -2.47 -19.26 -12.80
N ASN A 131 -2.19 -18.46 -13.82
CA ASN A 131 -0.92 -18.48 -14.55
C ASN A 131 -0.36 -17.05 -14.64
N VAL A 132 0.90 -16.89 -14.24
CA VAL A 132 1.61 -15.63 -14.41
C VAL A 132 1.93 -15.41 -15.89
N THR A 133 1.63 -14.24 -16.41
CA THR A 133 1.91 -13.82 -17.78
C THR A 133 3.06 -12.84 -17.88
N LEU A 134 3.30 -12.07 -16.82
CA LEU A 134 4.39 -11.10 -16.74
C LEU A 134 4.83 -10.89 -15.29
N GLU A 135 6.14 -10.80 -15.10
CA GLU A 135 6.79 -10.51 -13.82
C GLU A 135 7.69 -9.28 -13.97
N LYS A 136 7.55 -8.33 -13.05
CA LYS A 136 8.40 -7.14 -12.97
C LYS A 136 8.90 -6.96 -11.55
N PRO A 137 10.10 -7.45 -11.23
CA PRO A 137 10.72 -7.21 -9.94
C PRO A 137 11.28 -5.80 -9.84
N TYR A 138 10.91 -5.08 -8.79
CA TYR A 138 11.37 -3.72 -8.49
C TYR A 138 12.18 -3.68 -7.21
N VAL A 139 13.24 -2.87 -7.20
CA VAL A 139 13.93 -2.49 -5.96
C VAL A 139 13.01 -1.56 -5.16
N THR A 140 12.65 -1.96 -3.95
CA THR A 140 11.74 -1.17 -3.09
C THR A 140 12.45 -0.55 -1.89
N LEU A 141 13.63 -1.07 -1.52
CA LEU A 141 14.48 -0.50 -0.48
C LEU A 141 15.94 -0.75 -0.84
N VAL A 142 16.79 0.21 -0.51
CA VAL A 142 18.25 0.07 -0.54
C VAL A 142 18.74 0.39 0.87
N SER A 143 19.39 -0.57 1.53
CA SER A 143 19.96 -0.39 2.87
C SER A 143 21.11 0.64 2.84
N GLU A 144 21.28 1.42 3.90
CA GLU A 144 22.41 2.32 4.07
C GLU A 144 23.77 1.60 4.05
N GLU A 145 23.79 0.33 4.46
CA GLU A 145 25.00 -0.51 4.45
C GLU A 145 25.33 -1.07 3.06
N SER A 146 24.40 -0.97 2.11
CA SER A 146 24.55 -1.54 0.77
C SER A 146 25.62 -0.79 -0.03
N LYS A 147 26.55 -1.54 -0.62
CA LYS A 147 27.53 -1.03 -1.56
C LYS A 147 27.00 -1.17 -2.99
N THR A 148 26.14 -0.24 -3.43
CA THR A 148 25.43 -0.33 -4.71
C THR A 148 25.19 1.03 -5.34
N ASN A 149 24.95 1.04 -6.66
CA ASN A 149 24.35 2.16 -7.37
C ASN A 149 22.92 1.90 -7.85
N LEU A 150 22.29 0.83 -7.35
CA LEU A 150 20.86 0.59 -7.54
C LEU A 150 20.05 1.68 -6.85
N LEU A 151 18.93 2.02 -7.44
CA LEU A 151 17.99 2.99 -6.90
C LEU A 151 16.63 2.35 -6.65
N VAL A 152 15.91 2.89 -5.70
CA VAL A 152 14.52 2.52 -5.47
C VAL A 152 13.70 2.77 -6.75
N LEU A 153 12.82 1.83 -7.10
CA LEU A 153 12.03 1.74 -8.33
C LEU A 153 12.82 1.33 -9.59
N ASP A 154 14.06 0.89 -9.49
CA ASP A 154 14.72 0.17 -10.58
C ASP A 154 13.96 -1.15 -10.85
N GLU A 155 13.49 -1.36 -12.08
CA GLU A 155 12.92 -2.63 -12.55
C GLU A 155 14.06 -3.56 -12.95
N ILE A 156 14.22 -4.69 -12.28
CA ILE A 156 15.31 -5.63 -12.51
C ILE A 156 14.97 -6.51 -13.73
N ILE A 157 15.85 -6.52 -14.71
CA ILE A 157 15.72 -7.32 -15.94
C ILE A 157 16.52 -8.62 -15.83
N SER A 158 17.77 -8.53 -15.33
CA SER A 158 18.63 -9.69 -15.11
C SER A 158 19.70 -9.38 -14.07
N ILE A 159 20.27 -10.44 -13.49
CA ILE A 159 21.34 -10.38 -12.50
C ILE A 159 22.41 -11.35 -12.94
N ASP A 160 23.64 -10.84 -13.20
CA ASP A 160 24.75 -11.58 -13.80
C ASP A 160 24.34 -12.37 -15.05
N GLY A 161 23.52 -11.75 -15.91
CA GLY A 161 22.97 -12.34 -17.14
C GLY A 161 21.90 -13.40 -16.93
N LYS A 162 21.50 -13.69 -15.67
CA LYS A 162 20.45 -14.67 -15.32
C LYS A 162 19.13 -13.93 -15.03
N LYS A 163 18.04 -14.61 -15.36
CA LYS A 163 16.69 -14.22 -14.91
C LYS A 163 16.27 -15.14 -13.78
N PHE A 164 15.82 -14.59 -12.68
CA PHE A 164 15.29 -15.33 -11.55
C PHE A 164 13.77 -15.19 -11.54
N THR A 165 13.07 -16.31 -11.44
CA THR A 165 11.60 -16.34 -11.41
C THR A 165 11.07 -16.32 -9.98
N LYS A 166 11.94 -16.62 -9.00
CA LYS A 166 11.61 -16.61 -7.58
C LYS A 166 12.63 -15.85 -6.79
N LEU A 167 12.18 -15.11 -5.79
CA LEU A 167 13.06 -14.40 -4.86
C LEU A 167 14.02 -15.37 -4.14
N SER A 168 13.56 -16.58 -3.81
CA SER A 168 14.39 -17.63 -3.19
C SER A 168 15.57 -18.02 -4.07
N GLU A 169 15.39 -18.17 -5.37
CA GLU A 169 16.46 -18.50 -6.33
C GLU A 169 17.53 -17.39 -6.35
N PHE A 170 17.09 -16.13 -6.30
CA PHE A 170 18.02 -14.99 -6.19
C PHE A 170 18.77 -15.01 -4.86
N GLN A 171 18.09 -15.26 -3.74
CA GLN A 171 18.71 -15.36 -2.42
C GLN A 171 19.74 -16.49 -2.35
N GLU A 172 19.41 -17.67 -2.88
CA GLU A 172 20.33 -18.80 -2.98
C GLU A 172 21.56 -18.45 -3.83
N TYR A 173 21.35 -17.77 -4.96
CA TYR A 173 22.45 -17.30 -5.80
C TYR A 173 23.39 -16.36 -5.06
N ILE A 174 22.86 -15.33 -4.39
CA ILE A 174 23.68 -14.39 -3.60
C ILE A 174 24.42 -15.11 -2.47
N SER A 175 23.77 -16.05 -1.81
CA SER A 175 24.37 -16.84 -0.71
C SER A 175 25.53 -17.74 -1.19
N SER A 176 25.54 -18.11 -2.47
CA SER A 176 26.60 -18.93 -3.10
C SER A 176 27.87 -18.15 -3.45
N LEU A 177 27.80 -16.81 -3.49
CA LEU A 177 28.92 -15.92 -3.80
C LEU A 177 29.79 -15.67 -2.57
N ASP A 178 30.98 -15.09 -2.77
CA ASP A 178 31.84 -14.65 -1.67
C ASP A 178 31.54 -13.20 -1.25
N PHE A 179 31.95 -12.84 -0.02
CA PHE A 179 31.87 -11.45 0.42
C PHE A 179 32.72 -10.55 -0.49
N ASP A 180 32.24 -9.35 -0.75
CA ASP A 180 32.80 -8.36 -1.68
C ASP A 180 32.75 -8.77 -3.16
N ASP A 181 32.14 -9.91 -3.52
CA ASP A 181 31.86 -10.21 -4.92
C ASP A 181 30.92 -9.16 -5.52
N LYS A 182 31.27 -8.73 -6.74
CA LYS A 182 30.47 -7.77 -7.51
C LYS A 182 29.38 -8.50 -8.28
N VAL A 183 28.14 -8.12 -8.04
CA VAL A 183 26.94 -8.61 -8.74
C VAL A 183 26.48 -7.53 -9.72
N THR A 184 26.29 -7.88 -10.97
CA THR A 184 25.86 -6.96 -12.03
C THR A 184 24.36 -7.09 -12.28
N PHE A 185 23.67 -5.97 -12.23
CA PHE A 185 22.23 -5.85 -12.50
C PHE A 185 22.00 -5.14 -13.82
N VAL A 186 21.19 -5.72 -14.70
CA VAL A 186 20.58 -4.96 -15.78
C VAL A 186 19.21 -4.51 -15.28
N VAL A 187 18.99 -3.21 -15.24
CA VAL A 187 17.75 -2.60 -14.74
C VAL A 187 17.14 -1.68 -15.79
N LYS A 188 15.82 -1.50 -15.70
CA LYS A 188 15.12 -0.48 -16.48
C LYS A 188 14.84 0.73 -15.59
N GLU A 189 15.61 1.78 -15.82
CA GLU A 189 15.47 3.06 -15.14
C GLU A 189 14.83 4.08 -16.10
N ASN A 190 13.64 4.59 -15.75
CA ASN A 190 12.90 5.54 -16.60
C ASN A 190 12.71 5.05 -18.06
N GLY A 191 12.44 3.77 -18.24
CA GLY A 191 12.18 3.14 -19.54
C GLY A 191 13.41 2.78 -20.36
N LYS A 192 14.64 3.01 -19.85
CA LYS A 192 15.92 2.68 -20.51
C LYS A 192 16.68 1.63 -19.71
N GLU A 193 17.23 0.65 -20.41
CA GLU A 193 18.10 -0.33 -19.78
C GLU A 193 19.44 0.29 -19.40
N LYS A 194 19.91 -0.04 -18.20
CA LYS A 194 21.19 0.38 -17.64
C LYS A 194 21.82 -0.77 -16.88
N GLU A 195 23.13 -0.85 -16.94
CA GLU A 195 23.90 -1.73 -16.08
C GLU A 195 24.20 -1.02 -14.76
N LYS A 196 23.89 -1.70 -13.66
CA LYS A 196 24.18 -1.28 -12.30
C LYS A 196 24.86 -2.42 -11.55
N TYR A 197 25.31 -2.16 -10.33
CA TYR A 197 26.00 -3.17 -9.53
C TYR A 197 25.61 -3.11 -8.05
N ALA A 198 25.84 -4.21 -7.37
CA ALA A 198 25.89 -4.29 -5.93
C ALA A 198 27.04 -5.22 -5.51
N TYR A 199 27.51 -5.07 -4.29
CA TYR A 199 28.49 -5.99 -3.72
C TYR A 199 27.81 -6.86 -2.66
N VAL A 200 28.27 -8.10 -2.56
CA VAL A 200 27.83 -9.01 -1.49
C VAL A 200 28.44 -8.53 -0.18
N ILE A 201 27.59 -8.21 0.78
CA ILE A 201 27.95 -7.71 2.11
C ILE A 201 27.48 -8.66 3.19
N ASN A 202 28.06 -8.54 4.39
CA ASN A 202 27.55 -9.21 5.59
C ASN A 202 26.46 -8.33 6.20
N LEU A 203 25.22 -8.76 6.13
CA LEU A 203 24.10 -8.10 6.78
C LEU A 203 23.46 -9.09 7.75
N GLU A 204 23.55 -8.79 9.06
CA GLU A 204 23.04 -9.64 10.13
C GLU A 204 23.56 -11.10 10.14
N GLY A 205 24.82 -11.30 9.69
CA GLY A 205 25.44 -12.61 9.60
C GLY A 205 25.17 -13.38 8.30
N GLU A 206 24.39 -12.82 7.39
CA GLU A 206 24.05 -13.41 6.09
C GLU A 206 24.70 -12.68 4.91
N LYS A 207 24.94 -13.42 3.81
CA LYS A 207 25.40 -12.85 2.55
C LYS A 207 24.21 -12.22 1.83
N LYS A 208 24.21 -10.89 1.71
CA LYS A 208 23.15 -10.10 1.07
C LYS A 208 23.76 -9.00 0.21
N VAL A 209 22.98 -8.42 -0.69
CA VAL A 209 23.35 -7.19 -1.42
C VAL A 209 22.68 -5.93 -0.85
N GLY A 210 21.92 -6.08 0.22
CA GLY A 210 21.30 -4.96 0.96
C GLY A 210 20.17 -4.26 0.22
N ILE A 211 19.36 -4.99 -0.57
CA ILE A 211 18.16 -4.46 -1.23
C ILE A 211 16.93 -5.29 -0.87
N SER A 212 15.76 -4.67 -0.91
CA SER A 212 14.47 -5.38 -0.93
C SER A 212 13.88 -5.34 -2.34
N ILE A 213 13.23 -6.43 -2.72
CA ILE A 213 12.60 -6.59 -4.04
C ILE A 213 11.14 -6.98 -3.85
N VAL A 214 10.25 -6.29 -4.57
CA VAL A 214 8.83 -6.69 -4.71
C VAL A 214 8.52 -6.86 -6.18
N THR A 215 7.80 -7.93 -6.51
CA THR A 215 7.45 -8.24 -7.89
C THR A 215 6.01 -7.84 -8.17
N GLU A 216 5.80 -7.04 -9.20
CA GLU A 216 4.50 -6.79 -9.80
C GLU A 216 4.20 -7.93 -10.77
N TYR A 217 3.01 -8.54 -10.65
CA TYR A 217 2.57 -9.63 -11.49
C TYR A 217 1.38 -9.24 -12.34
N ASP A 218 1.43 -9.58 -13.65
CA ASP A 218 0.25 -9.75 -14.47
C ASP A 218 -0.06 -11.24 -14.56
N PHE A 219 -1.33 -11.62 -14.52
CA PHE A 219 -1.74 -13.02 -14.51
C PHE A 219 -3.09 -13.24 -15.21
N GLU A 220 -3.30 -14.46 -15.67
CA GLU A 220 -4.57 -14.97 -16.18
C GLU A 220 -5.08 -16.06 -15.25
N SER A 221 -6.40 -16.21 -15.15
CA SER A 221 -7.03 -17.19 -14.28
C SER A 221 -8.25 -17.85 -14.92
N ASP A 222 -8.54 -19.08 -14.50
CA ASP A 222 -9.74 -19.79 -14.88
C ASP A 222 -10.46 -20.35 -13.63
N PRO A 223 -11.69 -19.88 -13.36
CA PRO A 223 -12.49 -18.85 -14.08
C PRO A 223 -11.81 -17.47 -14.07
N LYS A 224 -12.12 -16.62 -15.06
CA LYS A 224 -11.50 -15.29 -15.19
C LYS A 224 -11.85 -14.40 -14.00
N LEU A 225 -10.82 -13.82 -13.40
CA LEU A 225 -10.90 -12.80 -12.34
C LEU A 225 -10.64 -11.41 -12.93
N GLU A 226 -11.45 -10.45 -12.56
CA GLU A 226 -11.20 -9.03 -12.78
C GLU A 226 -11.21 -8.28 -11.45
N MET A 227 -10.14 -7.52 -11.17
CA MET A 227 -10.02 -6.70 -9.97
C MET A 227 -10.07 -5.22 -10.32
N LYS A 228 -11.03 -4.48 -9.74
CA LYS A 228 -11.17 -3.03 -9.93
C LYS A 228 -10.46 -2.27 -8.82
N THR A 229 -9.39 -1.57 -9.16
CA THR A 229 -8.65 -0.68 -8.26
C THR A 229 -8.80 0.78 -8.66
N LYS A 230 -8.56 1.71 -7.73
CA LYS A 230 -8.49 3.14 -8.01
C LYS A 230 -7.03 3.59 -7.96
N ALA A 231 -6.68 4.60 -8.75
CA ALA A 231 -5.34 5.18 -8.78
C ALA A 231 -4.87 5.77 -7.43
N SER A 232 -5.79 6.01 -6.50
CA SER A 232 -5.51 6.49 -5.13
C SER A 232 -5.33 5.37 -4.11
N GLU A 233 -5.48 4.10 -4.51
CA GLU A 233 -5.34 2.93 -3.65
C GLU A 233 -3.91 2.40 -3.73
N ALA A 234 -3.37 1.99 -2.59
CA ALA A 234 -2.00 1.52 -2.45
C ALA A 234 -1.86 0.65 -1.19
N GLY A 235 -0.82 -0.19 -1.14
CA GLY A 235 -0.48 -1.03 0.00
C GLY A 235 -0.96 -2.47 -0.07
N SER A 236 -0.22 -3.36 0.60
CA SER A 236 -0.42 -4.82 0.57
C SER A 236 -1.40 -5.35 1.62
N SER A 237 -1.83 -4.52 2.55
CA SER A 237 -2.55 -4.93 3.78
C SER A 237 -4.00 -5.43 3.58
N GLY A 238 -4.49 -5.46 2.33
CA GLY A 238 -5.79 -6.01 1.96
C GLY A 238 -5.77 -7.50 1.56
N GLY A 239 -4.59 -8.12 1.50
CA GLY A 239 -4.39 -9.46 0.94
C GLY A 239 -5.25 -10.55 1.57
N LEU A 240 -5.34 -10.59 2.90
CA LEU A 240 -6.23 -11.52 3.62
C LEU A 240 -7.67 -11.40 3.14
N MET A 241 -8.22 -10.18 3.16
CA MET A 241 -9.64 -9.97 2.86
C MET A 241 -9.96 -10.24 1.39
N LEU A 242 -9.04 -9.88 0.48
CA LEU A 242 -9.13 -10.21 -0.94
C LEU A 242 -9.13 -11.72 -1.16
N SER A 243 -8.25 -12.47 -0.48
CA SER A 243 -8.20 -13.93 -0.58
C SER A 243 -9.51 -14.59 -0.13
N LEU A 244 -10.12 -14.10 0.95
CA LEU A 244 -11.41 -14.60 1.44
C LEU A 244 -12.55 -14.33 0.45
N GLU A 245 -12.67 -13.11 -0.06
CA GLU A 245 -13.70 -12.73 -1.05
C GLU A 245 -13.57 -13.58 -2.32
N ILE A 246 -12.33 -13.70 -2.87
CA ILE A 246 -12.08 -14.50 -4.08
C ILE A 246 -12.41 -15.97 -3.83
N TYR A 247 -11.99 -16.53 -2.69
CA TYR A 247 -12.24 -17.92 -2.36
C TYR A 247 -13.74 -18.24 -2.23
N ASP A 248 -14.50 -17.41 -1.54
CA ASP A 248 -15.94 -17.61 -1.40
C ASP A 248 -16.67 -17.50 -2.75
N LYS A 249 -16.27 -16.55 -3.61
CA LYS A 249 -16.80 -16.44 -4.97
C LYS A 249 -16.48 -17.64 -5.86
N LEU A 250 -15.32 -18.28 -5.67
CA LEU A 250 -14.91 -19.48 -6.39
C LEU A 250 -15.58 -20.76 -5.89
N THR A 251 -16.08 -20.75 -4.64
CA THR A 251 -16.63 -21.92 -3.98
C THR A 251 -18.07 -21.65 -3.52
N SER A 252 -18.79 -22.69 -3.13
CA SER A 252 -20.14 -22.56 -2.58
C SER A 252 -20.17 -22.54 -1.04
N LYS A 253 -19.01 -22.24 -0.39
CA LYS A 253 -18.90 -22.40 1.07
C LYS A 253 -19.53 -21.28 1.87
N ASP A 254 -19.51 -20.05 1.34
CA ASP A 254 -20.04 -18.84 2.00
C ASP A 254 -19.58 -18.69 3.46
N LEU A 255 -18.27 -18.49 3.63
CA LEU A 255 -17.63 -18.36 4.95
C LEU A 255 -18.05 -17.09 5.70
N SER A 256 -18.70 -16.13 5.01
CA SER A 256 -19.20 -14.90 5.61
C SER A 256 -20.38 -15.12 6.55
N HIS A 257 -21.18 -16.18 6.32
CA HIS A 257 -22.39 -16.50 7.07
C HIS A 257 -23.35 -15.29 7.23
N GLY A 258 -23.49 -14.49 6.19
CA GLY A 258 -24.36 -13.30 6.18
C GLY A 258 -23.81 -12.10 6.94
N LYS A 259 -22.60 -12.18 7.50
CA LYS A 259 -21.97 -11.11 8.29
C LYS A 259 -21.22 -10.10 7.42
N LYS A 260 -21.04 -8.93 7.98
CA LYS A 260 -20.18 -7.87 7.46
C LYS A 260 -18.76 -8.06 8.02
N VAL A 261 -17.95 -8.81 7.28
CA VAL A 261 -16.61 -9.21 7.69
C VAL A 261 -15.61 -8.14 7.20
N MET A 262 -14.96 -7.49 8.13
CA MET A 262 -13.91 -6.51 7.86
C MET A 262 -12.56 -7.02 8.37
N GLY A 263 -11.48 -6.44 7.91
CA GLY A 263 -10.18 -6.85 8.40
C GLY A 263 -9.03 -6.28 7.60
N THR A 264 -7.86 -6.75 7.98
CA THR A 264 -6.58 -6.38 7.38
C THR A 264 -5.56 -7.50 7.58
N GLY A 265 -4.60 -7.59 6.71
CA GLY A 265 -3.50 -8.56 6.74
C GLY A 265 -2.82 -8.62 5.38
N THR A 266 -1.49 -8.69 5.36
CA THR A 266 -0.77 -9.11 4.16
C THR A 266 -0.96 -10.60 3.98
N ILE A 267 -0.68 -11.11 2.79
CA ILE A 267 -0.65 -12.55 2.52
C ILE A 267 0.59 -12.86 1.70
N ASP A 268 1.29 -13.95 2.03
CA ASP A 268 2.42 -14.43 1.26
C ASP A 268 2.04 -15.52 0.25
N GLU A 269 3.02 -16.08 -0.47
CA GLU A 269 2.81 -17.11 -1.48
C GLU A 269 2.28 -18.42 -0.87
N ASP A 270 2.62 -18.72 0.39
CA ASP A 270 2.20 -19.91 1.13
C ASP A 270 0.85 -19.73 1.84
N GLY A 271 0.31 -18.52 1.85
CA GLY A 271 -0.95 -18.18 2.49
C GLY A 271 -0.82 -17.78 3.95
N ASN A 272 0.40 -17.50 4.43
CA ASN A 272 0.60 -16.94 5.76
C ASN A 272 0.17 -15.49 5.79
N ILE A 273 -0.43 -15.09 6.90
CA ILE A 273 -0.91 -13.73 7.11
C ILE A 273 0.14 -12.97 7.92
N GLY A 274 0.63 -11.88 7.36
CA GLY A 274 1.66 -11.05 8.00
C GLY A 274 1.14 -9.73 8.55
N ALA A 275 1.98 -9.11 9.38
CA ALA A 275 1.73 -7.85 10.07
C ALA A 275 1.45 -6.68 9.12
N ILE A 276 0.74 -5.68 9.66
CA ILE A 276 0.37 -4.45 8.93
C ILE A 276 0.59 -3.20 9.80
N GLY A 277 0.68 -2.06 9.14
CA GLY A 277 0.66 -0.77 9.80
C GLY A 277 -0.74 -0.19 9.99
N GLY A 278 -0.86 0.73 10.96
CA GLY A 278 -2.05 1.54 11.14
C GLY A 278 -3.28 0.83 11.67
N VAL A 279 -3.11 -0.20 12.49
CA VAL A 279 -4.19 -0.98 13.14
C VAL A 279 -5.25 -0.06 13.74
N LYS A 280 -4.83 0.96 14.51
CA LYS A 280 -5.72 1.94 15.14
C LYS A 280 -6.70 2.56 14.16
N TYR A 281 -6.19 3.07 13.04
CA TYR A 281 -7.03 3.79 12.07
C TYR A 281 -7.99 2.87 11.32
N LYS A 282 -7.53 1.66 11.01
CA LYS A 282 -8.34 0.64 10.33
C LYS A 282 -9.48 0.15 11.19
N MET A 283 -9.22 -0.12 12.49
CA MET A 283 -10.26 -0.54 13.44
C MET A 283 -11.29 0.56 13.69
N LEU A 284 -10.87 1.83 13.80
CA LEU A 284 -11.78 2.96 13.93
C LEU A 284 -12.64 3.14 12.67
N GLY A 285 -12.06 2.94 11.49
CA GLY A 285 -12.81 2.91 10.22
C GLY A 285 -13.82 1.77 10.17
N ALA A 286 -13.42 0.56 10.58
CA ALA A 286 -14.31 -0.60 10.65
C ALA A 286 -15.51 -0.39 11.61
N GLN A 287 -15.27 0.20 12.80
CA GLN A 287 -16.32 0.54 13.75
C GLN A 287 -17.32 1.53 13.14
N LYS A 288 -16.82 2.58 12.48
CA LYS A 288 -17.65 3.59 11.83
C LYS A 288 -18.53 2.98 10.73
N ASP A 289 -17.99 2.04 9.98
CA ASP A 289 -18.68 1.40 8.86
C ASP A 289 -19.49 0.18 9.28
N GLY A 290 -19.57 -0.14 10.58
CA GLY A 290 -20.45 -1.14 11.17
C GLY A 290 -20.01 -2.58 10.88
N ALA A 291 -18.78 -2.92 11.20
CA ALA A 291 -18.27 -4.30 11.15
C ALA A 291 -19.01 -5.20 12.14
N ASP A 292 -19.33 -6.43 11.74
CA ASP A 292 -19.73 -7.51 12.65
C ASP A 292 -18.51 -8.24 13.20
N ILE A 293 -17.52 -8.49 12.33
CA ILE A 293 -16.25 -9.15 12.63
C ILE A 293 -15.09 -8.32 12.08
N PHE A 294 -13.97 -8.25 12.83
CA PHE A 294 -12.76 -7.66 12.37
C PHE A 294 -11.57 -8.62 12.52
N PHE A 295 -10.99 -9.03 11.39
CA PHE A 295 -9.77 -9.84 11.35
C PHE A 295 -8.52 -8.99 11.45
N VAL A 296 -7.59 -9.40 12.30
CA VAL A 296 -6.28 -8.77 12.47
C VAL A 296 -5.17 -9.83 12.52
N PRO A 297 -3.98 -9.58 11.92
CA PRO A 297 -2.86 -10.49 12.02
C PRO A 297 -2.44 -10.76 13.47
N LYS A 298 -1.88 -11.94 13.71
CA LYS A 298 -1.41 -12.38 15.04
C LYS A 298 -0.41 -11.39 15.65
N GLU A 299 0.53 -10.90 14.87
CA GLU A 299 1.56 -9.96 15.28
C GLU A 299 0.98 -8.61 15.71
N ASN A 300 -0.17 -8.23 15.16
CA ASN A 300 -0.86 -6.98 15.51
C ASN A 300 -1.90 -7.14 16.62
N TYR A 301 -2.15 -8.36 17.12
CA TYR A 301 -3.30 -8.63 17.98
C TYR A 301 -3.24 -7.91 19.33
N ASP A 302 -2.06 -7.79 19.93
CA ASP A 302 -1.90 -7.09 21.20
C ASP A 302 -2.10 -5.57 21.07
N GLU A 303 -1.66 -4.97 19.95
CA GLU A 303 -1.98 -3.57 19.60
C GLU A 303 -3.50 -3.42 19.40
N ALA A 304 -4.10 -4.31 18.63
CA ALA A 304 -5.52 -4.31 18.35
C ALA A 304 -6.37 -4.39 19.61
N LYS A 305 -6.00 -5.26 20.57
CA LYS A 305 -6.69 -5.33 21.88
C LYS A 305 -6.64 -4.03 22.66
N LYS A 306 -5.50 -3.33 22.64
CA LYS A 306 -5.36 -2.02 23.31
C LYS A 306 -6.28 -0.99 22.66
N VAL A 307 -6.29 -0.93 21.32
CA VAL A 307 -7.17 -0.03 20.53
C VAL A 307 -8.63 -0.35 20.80
N TYR A 308 -8.99 -1.63 20.76
CA TYR A 308 -10.36 -2.13 21.00
C TYR A 308 -10.92 -1.65 22.34
N LYS A 309 -10.16 -1.89 23.43
CA LYS A 309 -10.56 -1.49 24.79
C LYS A 309 -10.61 0.03 24.96
N LYS A 310 -9.57 0.74 24.47
CA LYS A 310 -9.46 2.19 24.61
C LYS A 310 -10.64 2.93 23.94
N ASN A 311 -11.13 2.42 22.81
CA ASN A 311 -12.16 3.07 22.02
C ASN A 311 -13.54 2.44 22.18
N ASN A 312 -13.72 1.45 23.07
CA ASN A 312 -15.00 0.74 23.31
C ASN A 312 -15.62 0.23 22.00
N LEU A 313 -14.81 -0.46 21.17
CA LEU A 313 -15.27 -1.00 19.90
C LEU A 313 -16.23 -2.17 20.13
N SER A 314 -17.16 -2.44 19.20
CA SER A 314 -18.29 -3.34 19.42
C SER A 314 -18.33 -4.57 18.51
N PHE A 315 -17.48 -4.64 17.48
CA PHE A 315 -17.39 -5.82 16.60
C PHE A 315 -16.63 -6.97 17.28
N GLU A 316 -16.81 -8.19 16.79
CA GLU A 316 -16.00 -9.34 17.20
C GLU A 316 -14.57 -9.20 16.67
N LEU A 317 -13.57 -9.16 17.56
CA LEU A 317 -12.14 -9.09 17.19
C LEU A 317 -11.57 -10.50 17.09
N VAL A 318 -11.12 -10.89 15.90
CA VAL A 318 -10.59 -12.22 15.57
C VAL A 318 -9.13 -12.10 15.12
N MET A 319 -8.31 -13.06 15.55
CA MET A 319 -6.89 -13.19 15.19
C MET A 319 -6.74 -14.24 14.09
#